data_67cb513d094d2009b30a1a79be368493
#
_entry.id   67cb513d094d2009b30a1a79be368493
#
_cell.length_a   1.000
_cell.length_b   1.000
_cell.length_c   1.000
_cell.angle_alpha   90.00
_cell.angle_beta   90.00
_cell.angle_gamma   90.00
#
_symmetry.space_group_name_H-M   'P 1'
#
loop_
_entity.id
_entity.type
_entity.pdbx_description
1 polymer ?
#
loop_
_entity_poly.entity_id
_entity_poly.type
_entity_poly.pdbx_seq_one_letter_code
_entity_poly.pdbx_strand_id
1 'polypeptide(L)'
;MKIYQLIYTSAKYSLTDDTLGLTNRAGYGVYSCSQGLTKDDINDVMRFCGYRLPKGTELNHSKTPFDPSVPNLYPKMFRTFKTQSGKYVAIRVCYSGCDFDGEEGNFFAHALICDDVPDGFYPESLYTSKAFRSYLTADETEIPLVRYLPVLDDAEIDDEFLGKVDSFVQNHRIQMSAVLEQAIPVFTGSDKTHICISAKTADESAMYVLGLKRILPHGIADSCGISTNNVFLPSPSQDKIIINGTVTGKNNITDENIDSRPSCVYIDVQRIETDGVKPMKLFEMSMEELYKSYEEFSIENGKQLMMWLNSYERLNEQGVGERLGELYDSVGENLVR
;
A
#
# COMPACT_ATOMS: atom_id res chain seq x y z
N MET A 1 -20.69 -3.32 -4.77
CA MET A 1 -19.37 -2.77 -5.23
C MET A 1 -19.11 -3.28 -6.63
N LYS A 2 -18.62 -2.45 -7.55
CA LYS A 2 -18.17 -2.90 -8.88
C LYS A 2 -16.64 -2.96 -8.89
N ILE A 3 -16.09 -4.03 -9.42
CA ILE A 3 -14.63 -4.23 -9.46
C ILE A 3 -14.20 -4.45 -10.90
N TYR A 4 -13.58 -3.44 -11.45
CA TYR A 4 -12.93 -3.52 -12.76
C TYR A 4 -11.56 -4.14 -12.58
N GLN A 5 -11.06 -4.78 -13.63
CA GLN A 5 -9.78 -5.46 -13.64
C GLN A 5 -8.84 -4.84 -14.68
N LEU A 6 -7.54 -4.84 -14.42
CA LEU A 6 -6.51 -4.50 -15.38
C LEU A 6 -5.31 -5.43 -15.19
N ILE A 7 -4.84 -6.05 -16.27
CA ILE A 7 -3.61 -6.84 -16.28
C ILE A 7 -2.55 -6.10 -17.09
N TYR A 8 -1.35 -5.96 -16.50
CA TYR A 8 -0.17 -5.37 -17.11
C TYR A 8 1.01 -6.36 -17.03
N THR A 9 1.59 -6.69 -18.18
CA THR A 9 2.72 -7.63 -18.26
C THR A 9 3.40 -7.52 -19.63
N SER A 10 4.55 -8.17 -19.84
CA SER A 10 5.11 -8.38 -21.17
C SER A 10 4.39 -9.54 -21.84
N ALA A 11 3.75 -9.28 -22.97
CA ALA A 11 3.01 -10.27 -23.75
C ALA A 11 3.19 -10.04 -25.26
N LYS A 12 2.98 -11.10 -26.06
CA LYS A 12 3.06 -11.04 -27.52
C LYS A 12 1.88 -10.30 -28.13
N TYR A 13 0.72 -10.45 -27.54
CA TYR A 13 -0.53 -9.81 -27.95
C TYR A 13 -1.16 -9.08 -26.76
N SER A 14 -1.89 -8.00 -27.05
CA SER A 14 -2.59 -7.20 -26.04
C SER A 14 -3.92 -6.67 -26.58
N LEU A 15 -4.78 -6.20 -25.69
CA LEU A 15 -6.06 -5.60 -26.03
C LEU A 15 -5.87 -4.38 -26.95
N THR A 16 -6.69 -4.28 -27.98
CA THR A 16 -6.77 -3.13 -28.85
C THR A 16 -8.06 -2.35 -28.56
N ASP A 17 -7.91 -1.09 -28.22
CA ASP A 17 -9.02 -0.15 -28.02
C ASP A 17 -8.52 1.28 -28.22
N ASP A 18 -8.85 1.86 -29.39
CA ASP A 18 -8.41 3.22 -29.75
C ASP A 18 -8.96 4.28 -28.79
N THR A 19 -10.14 4.07 -28.21
CA THR A 19 -10.76 5.03 -27.27
C THR A 19 -10.00 5.11 -25.96
N LEU A 20 -9.38 3.99 -25.56
CA LEU A 20 -8.52 3.90 -24.39
C LEU A 20 -7.04 4.17 -24.71
N GLY A 21 -6.69 4.30 -25.99
CA GLY A 21 -5.32 4.44 -26.47
C GLY A 21 -4.52 3.14 -26.34
N LEU A 22 -5.20 1.98 -26.30
CA LEU A 22 -4.58 0.66 -26.25
C LEU A 22 -4.35 0.12 -27.65
N THR A 23 -3.11 -0.27 -27.93
CA THR A 23 -2.71 -0.83 -29.22
C THR A 23 -2.09 -2.18 -29.02
N ASN A 24 -2.42 -3.13 -29.90
CA ASN A 24 -1.76 -4.45 -29.89
C ASN A 24 -0.28 -4.29 -30.23
N ARG A 25 0.58 -4.53 -29.26
CA ARG A 25 2.03 -4.49 -29.43
C ARG A 25 2.68 -5.54 -28.52
N ALA A 26 3.76 -6.15 -28.99
CA ALA A 26 4.59 -7.02 -28.18
C ALA A 26 5.36 -6.22 -27.11
N GLY A 27 5.59 -6.80 -25.95
CA GLY A 27 6.31 -6.22 -24.83
C GLY A 27 5.42 -5.78 -23.68
N TYR A 28 5.98 -4.94 -22.79
CA TYR A 28 5.26 -4.44 -21.61
C TYR A 28 4.11 -3.51 -21.99
N GLY A 29 2.94 -3.80 -21.46
CA GLY A 29 1.75 -2.99 -21.67
C GLY A 29 0.53 -3.55 -20.93
N VAL A 30 -0.60 -2.87 -21.12
CA VAL A 30 -1.90 -3.38 -20.68
C VAL A 30 -2.25 -4.58 -21.55
N TYR A 31 -2.15 -5.78 -20.98
CA TYR A 31 -2.56 -6.99 -21.66
C TYR A 31 -4.06 -7.00 -21.91
N SER A 32 -4.84 -6.74 -20.85
CA SER A 32 -6.30 -6.62 -20.93
C SER A 32 -6.85 -5.81 -19.75
N CYS A 33 -8.05 -5.28 -19.91
CA CYS A 33 -8.78 -4.59 -18.85
C CYS A 33 -10.29 -4.81 -18.96
N SER A 34 -11.06 -4.45 -17.95
CA SER A 34 -12.52 -4.46 -18.00
C SER A 34 -13.07 -3.29 -18.81
N GLN A 35 -14.20 -3.50 -19.46
CA GLN A 35 -14.97 -2.42 -20.06
C GLN A 35 -15.48 -1.45 -18.97
N GLY A 36 -15.52 -0.15 -19.27
CA GLY A 36 -15.99 0.89 -18.35
C GLY A 36 -14.88 1.63 -17.61
N LEU A 37 -13.62 1.20 -17.74
CA LEU A 37 -12.48 2.03 -17.32
C LEU A 37 -12.25 3.16 -18.30
N THR A 38 -11.81 4.31 -17.76
CA THR A 38 -11.38 5.45 -18.59
C THR A 38 -9.89 5.35 -18.91
N LYS A 39 -9.45 6.09 -19.93
CA LYS A 39 -8.03 6.22 -20.24
C LYS A 39 -7.21 6.75 -19.05
N ASP A 40 -7.78 7.67 -18.29
CA ASP A 40 -7.11 8.25 -17.11
C ASP A 40 -7.00 7.23 -15.97
N ASP A 41 -8.03 6.42 -15.72
CA ASP A 41 -7.95 5.31 -14.76
C ASP A 41 -6.82 4.33 -15.14
N ILE A 42 -6.74 3.97 -16.42
CA ILE A 42 -5.70 3.07 -16.94
C ILE A 42 -4.31 3.68 -16.75
N ASN A 43 -4.13 4.94 -17.11
CA ASN A 43 -2.85 5.64 -16.97
C ASN A 43 -2.43 5.76 -15.51
N ASP A 44 -3.36 6.04 -14.60
CA ASP A 44 -3.10 6.08 -13.16
C ASP A 44 -2.59 4.72 -12.64
N VAL A 45 -3.24 3.62 -13.06
CA VAL A 45 -2.86 2.26 -12.63
C VAL A 45 -1.52 1.85 -13.21
N MET A 46 -1.27 2.11 -14.50
CA MET A 46 -0.04 1.70 -15.20
C MET A 46 1.24 2.22 -14.53
N ARG A 47 1.20 3.42 -13.97
CA ARG A 47 2.34 4.03 -13.25
C ARG A 47 2.84 3.19 -12.08
N PHE A 48 1.96 2.35 -11.51
CA PHE A 48 2.24 1.57 -10.31
C PHE A 48 2.33 0.06 -10.57
N CYS A 49 2.33 -0.38 -11.83
CA CYS A 49 2.44 -1.80 -12.19
C CYS A 49 3.88 -2.34 -12.15
N GLY A 50 4.89 -1.48 -12.16
CA GLY A 50 6.29 -1.92 -12.22
C GLY A 50 6.74 -2.71 -10.97
N TYR A 51 7.61 -3.70 -11.18
CA TYR A 51 8.18 -4.54 -10.14
C TYR A 51 9.67 -4.78 -10.38
N ARG A 52 10.43 -4.92 -9.31
CA ARG A 52 11.82 -5.39 -9.33
C ARG A 52 12.05 -6.36 -8.18
N LEU A 53 12.80 -7.41 -8.47
CA LEU A 53 13.23 -8.35 -7.43
C LEU A 53 14.17 -7.67 -6.41
N PRO A 54 14.10 -8.08 -5.14
CA PRO A 54 15.07 -7.67 -4.13
C PRO A 54 16.51 -7.95 -4.56
N LYS A 55 17.43 -7.10 -4.16
CA LYS A 55 18.88 -7.24 -4.47
C LYS A 55 19.41 -8.59 -3.96
N GLY A 56 20.21 -9.26 -4.78
CA GLY A 56 20.80 -10.55 -4.43
C GLY A 56 19.82 -11.72 -4.45
N THR A 57 18.62 -11.53 -5.01
CA THR A 57 17.70 -12.65 -5.23
C THR A 57 18.30 -13.62 -6.29
N GLU A 58 18.48 -14.87 -5.90
CA GLU A 58 18.91 -15.91 -6.83
C GLU A 58 17.72 -16.34 -7.69
N LEU A 59 17.94 -16.42 -9.00
CA LEU A 59 16.92 -16.85 -9.97
C LEU A 59 16.99 -18.38 -10.13
N ASN A 60 16.28 -19.08 -9.25
CA ASN A 60 16.19 -20.55 -9.26
C ASN A 60 14.83 -21.01 -9.82
N HIS A 61 14.57 -20.69 -11.09
CA HIS A 61 13.32 -21.08 -11.75
C HIS A 61 13.59 -21.56 -13.20
N SER A 62 12.59 -22.23 -13.78
CA SER A 62 12.60 -22.59 -15.19
C SER A 62 12.67 -21.33 -16.08
N LYS A 63 13.37 -21.44 -17.20
CA LYS A 63 13.34 -20.44 -18.27
C LYS A 63 12.16 -20.61 -19.22
N THR A 64 11.21 -21.47 -18.88
CA THR A 64 9.98 -21.64 -19.65
C THR A 64 9.14 -20.36 -19.52
N PRO A 65 8.76 -19.71 -20.62
CA PRO A 65 7.86 -18.57 -20.59
C PRO A 65 6.56 -18.89 -19.85
N PHE A 66 6.11 -17.95 -19.03
CA PHE A 66 4.85 -18.05 -18.30
C PHE A 66 4.70 -19.29 -17.39
N ASP A 67 5.78 -19.75 -16.79
CA ASP A 67 5.74 -20.85 -15.82
C ASP A 67 4.90 -20.45 -14.60
N PRO A 68 3.76 -21.12 -14.33
CA PRO A 68 2.85 -20.74 -13.24
C PRO A 68 3.42 -20.94 -11.83
N SER A 69 4.53 -21.66 -11.70
CA SER A 69 5.18 -21.87 -10.39
C SER A 69 6.00 -20.65 -9.95
N VAL A 70 6.54 -19.89 -10.88
CA VAL A 70 7.48 -18.79 -10.64
C VAL A 70 6.93 -17.68 -9.74
N PRO A 71 5.67 -17.22 -9.89
CA PRO A 71 5.12 -16.14 -9.04
C PRO A 71 5.05 -16.46 -7.54
N ASN A 72 5.17 -17.73 -7.17
CA ASN A 72 5.15 -18.15 -5.76
C ASN A 72 6.54 -18.33 -5.15
N LEU A 73 7.60 -18.21 -5.96
CA LEU A 73 8.98 -18.35 -5.48
C LEU A 73 9.56 -17.04 -4.93
N TYR A 74 8.94 -15.92 -5.24
CA TYR A 74 9.48 -14.58 -4.96
C TYR A 74 8.47 -13.72 -4.20
N PRO A 75 8.93 -12.73 -3.42
CA PRO A 75 8.06 -11.81 -2.72
C PRO A 75 7.13 -11.09 -3.71
N LYS A 76 5.85 -11.05 -3.38
CA LYS A 76 4.86 -10.27 -4.13
C LYS A 76 4.85 -8.84 -3.61
N MET A 77 4.58 -7.90 -4.48
CA MET A 77 4.34 -6.52 -4.11
C MET A 77 2.84 -6.24 -4.16
N PHE A 78 2.35 -5.54 -3.17
CA PHE A 78 0.96 -5.09 -3.10
C PHE A 78 0.93 -3.57 -2.96
N ARG A 79 0.05 -2.93 -3.69
CA ARG A 79 -0.15 -1.48 -3.68
C ARG A 79 -1.61 -1.13 -3.59
N THR A 80 -1.91 -0.09 -2.82
CA THR A 80 -3.23 0.54 -2.86
C THR A 80 -3.10 2.04 -3.01
N PHE A 81 -4.05 2.67 -3.69
CA PHE A 81 -4.17 4.12 -3.84
C PHE A 81 -5.56 4.47 -4.40
N LYS A 82 -5.87 5.78 -4.47
CA LYS A 82 -7.03 6.29 -5.22
C LYS A 82 -6.62 6.85 -6.58
N THR A 83 -7.41 6.56 -7.63
CA THR A 83 -7.29 7.24 -8.93
C THR A 83 -7.66 8.71 -8.81
N GLN A 84 -7.39 9.49 -9.86
CA GLN A 84 -7.90 10.87 -9.92
C GLN A 84 -9.43 10.93 -9.98
N SER A 85 -10.08 9.89 -10.51
CA SER A 85 -11.54 9.74 -10.53
C SER A 85 -12.15 9.32 -9.19
N GLY A 86 -11.32 9.05 -8.17
CA GLY A 86 -11.75 8.65 -6.82
C GLY A 86 -11.95 7.15 -6.61
N LYS A 87 -11.70 6.30 -7.62
CA LYS A 87 -11.80 4.84 -7.48
C LYS A 87 -10.65 4.30 -6.63
N TYR A 88 -10.93 3.32 -5.78
CA TYR A 88 -9.91 2.61 -5.04
C TYR A 88 -9.21 1.56 -5.91
N VAL A 89 -7.92 1.52 -5.84
CA VAL A 89 -7.09 0.56 -6.59
C VAL A 89 -6.33 -0.32 -5.62
N ALA A 90 -6.36 -1.62 -5.85
CA ALA A 90 -5.46 -2.60 -5.24
C ALA A 90 -4.73 -3.32 -6.37
N ILE A 91 -3.39 -3.32 -6.34
CA ILE A 91 -2.56 -3.99 -7.35
C ILE A 91 -1.71 -5.04 -6.66
N ARG A 92 -1.75 -6.28 -7.17
CA ARG A 92 -0.77 -7.30 -6.84
C ARG A 92 0.20 -7.45 -7.99
N VAL A 93 1.50 -7.37 -7.70
CA VAL A 93 2.55 -7.57 -8.70
C VAL A 93 3.43 -8.72 -8.28
N CYS A 94 3.68 -9.64 -9.20
CA CYS A 94 4.50 -10.82 -9.02
C CYS A 94 5.62 -10.84 -10.05
N TYR A 95 6.79 -11.32 -9.67
CA TYR A 95 7.79 -11.73 -10.66
C TYR A 95 7.25 -12.95 -11.40
N SER A 96 7.29 -12.96 -12.74
CA SER A 96 6.73 -14.03 -13.56
C SER A 96 7.78 -14.76 -14.43
N GLY A 97 9.08 -14.53 -14.18
CA GLY A 97 10.16 -15.24 -14.84
C GLY A 97 10.48 -14.68 -16.22
N CYS A 98 10.37 -15.53 -17.24
CA CYS A 98 10.61 -15.16 -18.62
C CYS A 98 9.32 -14.70 -19.31
N ASP A 99 9.47 -13.79 -20.26
CA ASP A 99 8.38 -13.35 -21.11
C ASP A 99 8.21 -14.28 -22.34
N PHE A 100 7.38 -13.89 -23.32
CA PHE A 100 7.07 -14.67 -24.51
C PHE A 100 8.28 -14.91 -25.44
N ASP A 101 9.32 -14.09 -25.36
CA ASP A 101 10.58 -14.26 -26.12
C ASP A 101 11.66 -14.99 -25.31
N GLY A 102 11.35 -15.39 -24.06
CA GLY A 102 12.28 -16.07 -23.15
C GLY A 102 13.24 -15.12 -22.45
N GLU A 103 13.01 -13.81 -22.49
CA GLU A 103 13.80 -12.83 -21.75
C GLU A 103 13.40 -12.82 -20.26
N GLU A 104 14.40 -12.93 -19.39
CA GLU A 104 14.20 -12.86 -17.94
C GLU A 104 13.85 -11.45 -17.48
N GLY A 105 13.11 -11.37 -16.40
CA GLY A 105 12.75 -10.09 -15.76
C GLY A 105 11.29 -9.72 -15.95
N ASN A 106 10.49 -10.63 -16.51
CA ASN A 106 9.06 -10.38 -16.64
C ASN A 106 8.38 -10.30 -15.26
N PHE A 107 7.36 -9.47 -15.20
CA PHE A 107 6.46 -9.38 -14.06
C PHE A 107 5.01 -9.30 -14.53
N PHE A 108 4.13 -9.74 -13.65
CA PHE A 108 2.69 -9.75 -13.87
C PHE A 108 2.02 -8.89 -12.82
N ALA A 109 1.36 -7.83 -13.25
CA ALA A 109 0.57 -6.97 -12.38
C ALA A 109 -0.91 -7.17 -12.67
N HIS A 110 -1.69 -7.43 -11.64
CA HIS A 110 -3.15 -7.47 -11.71
C HIS A 110 -3.71 -6.42 -10.76
N ALA A 111 -4.47 -5.48 -11.30
CA ALA A 111 -5.16 -4.45 -10.55
C ALA A 111 -6.65 -4.77 -10.44
N LEU A 112 -7.18 -4.61 -9.24
CA LEU A 112 -8.61 -4.54 -8.92
C LEU A 112 -8.94 -3.08 -8.66
N ILE A 113 -9.87 -2.52 -9.46
CA ILE A 113 -10.25 -1.11 -9.41
C ILE A 113 -11.70 -1.06 -8.94
N CYS A 114 -11.89 -0.68 -7.68
CA CYS A 114 -13.17 -0.73 -6.98
C CYS A 114 -13.91 0.60 -7.13
N ASP A 115 -15.15 0.52 -7.55
CA ASP A 115 -16.10 1.62 -7.68
C ASP A 115 -17.36 1.32 -6.86
N ASP A 116 -18.13 2.35 -6.51
CA ASP A 116 -19.34 2.20 -5.67
C ASP A 116 -19.04 1.39 -4.38
N VAL A 117 -17.94 1.74 -3.69
CA VAL A 117 -17.53 1.04 -2.46
C VAL A 117 -18.38 1.47 -1.27
N PRO A 118 -18.63 0.58 -0.30
CA PRO A 118 -19.33 0.95 0.93
C PRO A 118 -18.49 1.92 1.78
N ASP A 119 -19.16 2.69 2.63
CA ASP A 119 -18.50 3.54 3.62
C ASP A 119 -17.58 2.69 4.51
N GLY A 120 -16.39 3.23 4.79
CA GLY A 120 -15.37 2.53 5.58
C GLY A 120 -14.65 1.40 4.83
N PHE A 121 -14.82 1.29 3.51
CA PHE A 121 -14.07 0.32 2.72
C PHE A 121 -12.57 0.52 2.86
N TYR A 122 -11.88 -0.57 3.10
CA TYR A 122 -10.45 -0.63 3.31
C TYR A 122 -9.79 -1.48 2.21
N PRO A 123 -9.18 -0.88 1.16
CA PRO A 123 -8.68 -1.64 0.02
C PRO A 123 -7.58 -2.64 0.37
N GLU A 124 -6.93 -2.49 1.52
CA GLU A 124 -5.95 -3.42 2.05
C GLU A 124 -6.55 -4.77 2.45
N SER A 125 -7.86 -4.85 2.68
CA SER A 125 -8.59 -6.11 2.88
C SER A 125 -8.50 -7.06 1.67
N LEU A 126 -8.13 -6.52 0.51
CA LEU A 126 -7.88 -7.30 -0.70
C LEU A 126 -6.46 -7.91 -0.74
N TYR A 127 -5.61 -7.69 0.28
CA TYR A 127 -4.23 -8.17 0.28
C TYR A 127 -4.10 -9.68 0.00
N THR A 128 -4.98 -10.48 0.56
CA THR A 128 -5.02 -11.94 0.40
C THR A 128 -6.06 -12.43 -0.60
N SER A 129 -6.83 -11.53 -1.24
CA SER A 129 -7.93 -11.89 -2.14
C SER A 129 -7.51 -12.87 -3.24
N LYS A 130 -8.32 -13.89 -3.45
CA LYS A 130 -8.16 -14.88 -4.53
C LYS A 130 -8.57 -14.33 -5.91
N ALA A 131 -9.21 -13.17 -5.96
CA ALA A 131 -9.54 -12.51 -7.23
C ALA A 131 -8.28 -12.10 -8.02
N PHE A 132 -7.14 -11.94 -7.34
CA PHE A 132 -5.89 -11.62 -8.02
C PHE A 132 -5.32 -12.82 -8.77
N ARG A 133 -5.03 -12.60 -10.04
CA ARG A 133 -4.21 -13.49 -10.88
C ARG A 133 -2.72 -13.17 -10.68
N SER A 134 -1.86 -14.11 -11.03
CA SER A 134 -0.40 -13.99 -10.88
C SER A 134 0.38 -14.32 -12.16
N TYR A 135 -0.29 -14.80 -13.20
CA TYR A 135 0.31 -15.17 -14.50
C TYR A 135 -0.74 -15.26 -15.61
N LEU A 136 -0.30 -15.27 -16.88
CA LEU A 136 -1.10 -15.69 -18.02
C LEU A 136 -0.98 -17.20 -18.19
N THR A 137 -2.05 -17.85 -18.66
CA THR A 137 -1.96 -19.25 -19.10
C THR A 137 -1.27 -19.36 -20.46
N ALA A 138 -0.70 -20.51 -20.80
CA ALA A 138 -0.06 -20.72 -22.09
C ALA A 138 -1.01 -20.42 -23.26
N ASP A 139 -2.27 -20.82 -23.15
CA ASP A 139 -3.28 -20.53 -24.18
C ASP A 139 -3.52 -19.04 -24.37
N GLU A 140 -3.54 -18.25 -23.28
CA GLU A 140 -3.74 -16.79 -23.35
C GLU A 140 -2.59 -16.07 -24.05
N THR A 141 -1.38 -16.60 -23.99
CA THR A 141 -0.21 -15.97 -24.63
C THR A 141 -0.19 -16.09 -26.14
N GLU A 142 -0.92 -17.06 -26.71
CA GLU A 142 -0.99 -17.34 -28.15
C GLU A 142 -2.27 -16.79 -28.82
N ILE A 143 -3.15 -16.08 -28.06
CA ILE A 143 -4.39 -15.52 -28.60
C ILE A 143 -4.13 -14.17 -29.28
N PRO A 144 -4.24 -14.05 -30.62
CA PRO A 144 -4.00 -12.78 -31.31
C PRO A 144 -5.06 -11.70 -31.01
N LEU A 145 -6.28 -12.13 -30.66
CA LEU A 145 -7.39 -11.22 -30.33
C LEU A 145 -7.70 -11.31 -28.84
N VAL A 146 -7.05 -10.47 -28.05
CA VAL A 146 -7.27 -10.39 -26.61
C VAL A 146 -8.63 -9.73 -26.31
N ARG A 147 -9.37 -10.29 -25.36
CA ARG A 147 -10.70 -9.83 -24.97
C ARG A 147 -10.64 -9.00 -23.69
N TYR A 148 -11.69 -8.21 -23.47
CA TYR A 148 -11.91 -7.53 -22.20
C TYR A 148 -12.06 -8.52 -21.04
N LEU A 149 -11.58 -8.12 -19.87
CA LEU A 149 -11.81 -8.82 -18.62
C LEU A 149 -13.24 -8.58 -18.11
N PRO A 150 -13.85 -9.55 -17.44
CA PRO A 150 -15.14 -9.34 -16.79
C PRO A 150 -15.04 -8.26 -15.69
N VAL A 151 -16.14 -7.57 -15.45
CA VAL A 151 -16.33 -6.81 -14.20
C VAL A 151 -16.77 -7.81 -13.15
N LEU A 152 -16.20 -7.72 -11.94
CA LEU A 152 -16.56 -8.58 -10.81
C LEU A 152 -17.55 -7.83 -9.90
N ASP A 153 -18.53 -8.55 -9.38
CA ASP A 153 -19.48 -8.01 -8.41
C ASP A 153 -18.96 -8.13 -6.97
N ASP A 154 -17.97 -9.01 -6.76
CA ASP A 154 -17.33 -9.25 -5.47
C ASP A 154 -15.84 -9.60 -5.65
N ALA A 155 -15.03 -9.17 -4.70
CA ALA A 155 -13.67 -9.65 -4.51
C ALA A 155 -13.58 -10.07 -3.05
N GLU A 156 -13.50 -11.35 -2.81
CA GLU A 156 -13.42 -11.97 -1.48
C GLU A 156 -12.56 -11.11 -0.53
N ILE A 157 -13.24 -10.40 0.38
CA ILE A 157 -12.61 -9.59 1.43
C ILE A 157 -12.22 -10.56 2.54
N ASP A 158 -10.99 -10.47 3.01
CA ASP A 158 -10.47 -11.34 4.06
C ASP A 158 -10.43 -10.58 5.40
N ASP A 159 -11.54 -10.62 6.13
CA ASP A 159 -11.63 -10.01 7.47
C ASP A 159 -10.70 -10.70 8.48
N GLU A 160 -10.40 -11.99 8.31
CA GLU A 160 -9.44 -12.70 9.16
C GLU A 160 -8.04 -12.12 8.97
N PHE A 161 -7.71 -11.70 7.75
CA PHE A 161 -6.43 -11.04 7.47
C PHE A 161 -6.30 -9.70 8.19
N LEU A 162 -7.36 -8.88 8.20
CA LEU A 162 -7.35 -7.62 8.97
C LEU A 162 -7.16 -7.90 10.47
N GLY A 163 -7.78 -8.91 11.02
CA GLY A 163 -7.53 -9.36 12.40
C GLY A 163 -6.07 -9.78 12.65
N LYS A 164 -5.38 -10.35 11.65
CA LYS A 164 -3.93 -10.64 11.74
C LYS A 164 -3.10 -9.36 11.76
N VAL A 165 -3.48 -8.34 10.97
CA VAL A 165 -2.82 -7.02 11.00
C VAL A 165 -3.00 -6.37 12.37
N ASP A 166 -4.21 -6.37 12.91
CA ASP A 166 -4.52 -5.81 14.23
C ASP A 166 -3.71 -6.53 15.33
N SER A 167 -3.62 -7.86 15.27
CA SER A 167 -2.80 -8.66 16.18
C SER A 167 -1.30 -8.35 16.04
N PHE A 168 -0.82 -8.13 14.82
CA PHE A 168 0.57 -7.73 14.57
C PHE A 168 0.87 -6.38 15.22
N VAL A 169 0.00 -5.39 15.05
CA VAL A 169 0.13 -4.06 15.67
C VAL A 169 0.24 -4.19 17.19
N GLN A 170 -0.63 -4.98 17.81
CA GLN A 170 -0.60 -5.20 19.26
C GLN A 170 0.65 -5.93 19.75
N ASN A 171 1.16 -6.89 18.99
CA ASN A 171 2.37 -7.63 19.36
C ASN A 171 3.65 -6.81 19.14
N HIS A 172 3.63 -5.79 18.30
CA HIS A 172 4.77 -4.93 17.96
C HIS A 172 4.56 -3.47 18.38
N ARG A 173 3.76 -3.24 19.44
CA ARG A 173 3.31 -1.90 19.86
C ARG A 173 4.44 -0.91 20.11
N ILE A 174 5.61 -1.35 20.59
CA ILE A 174 6.78 -0.47 20.80
C ILE A 174 7.33 0.00 19.45
N GLN A 175 7.59 -0.93 18.53
CA GLN A 175 8.06 -0.60 17.19
C GLN A 175 7.04 0.23 16.43
N MET A 176 5.75 -0.13 16.52
CA MET A 176 4.67 0.63 15.88
C MET A 176 4.53 2.04 16.45
N SER A 177 4.78 2.25 17.75
CA SER A 177 4.85 3.58 18.37
C SER A 177 5.95 4.42 17.72
N ALA A 178 7.16 3.87 17.63
CA ALA A 178 8.29 4.56 17.00
C ALA A 178 8.06 4.82 15.51
N VAL A 179 7.41 3.88 14.81
CA VAL A 179 7.03 4.05 13.39
C VAL A 179 6.02 5.19 13.25
N LEU A 180 4.97 5.21 14.07
CA LEU A 180 3.97 6.28 14.03
C LEU A 180 4.58 7.64 14.37
N GLU A 181 5.38 7.73 15.42
CA GLU A 181 6.03 8.98 15.84
C GLU A 181 6.88 9.58 14.71
N GLN A 182 7.69 8.76 14.05
CA GLN A 182 8.51 9.19 12.92
C GLN A 182 7.68 9.50 11.66
N ALA A 183 6.50 8.90 11.50
CA ALA A 183 5.62 9.11 10.36
C ALA A 183 4.77 10.40 10.47
N ILE A 184 4.48 10.88 11.68
CA ILE A 184 3.64 12.06 11.93
C ILE A 184 4.02 13.28 11.07
N PRO A 185 5.30 13.65 10.89
CA PRO A 185 5.68 14.78 10.06
C PRO A 185 5.15 14.71 8.64
N VAL A 186 5.02 13.51 8.06
CA VAL A 186 4.47 13.32 6.70
C VAL A 186 3.00 13.70 6.64
N PHE A 187 2.25 13.42 7.69
CA PHE A 187 0.80 13.68 7.75
C PHE A 187 0.46 15.12 8.17
N THR A 188 1.40 15.85 8.77
CA THR A 188 1.16 17.22 9.28
C THR A 188 1.48 18.33 8.28
N GLY A 189 1.89 17.96 7.05
CA GLY A 189 2.20 18.93 5.99
C GLY A 189 3.56 19.59 6.15
N SER A 190 4.54 18.87 6.72
CA SER A 190 5.95 19.26 6.70
C SER A 190 6.55 19.10 5.29
N ASP A 191 7.86 19.28 5.16
CA ASP A 191 8.63 19.00 3.94
C ASP A 191 8.75 17.47 3.65
N LYS A 192 8.26 16.64 4.58
CA LYS A 192 8.23 15.18 4.43
C LYS A 192 6.99 14.75 3.65
N THR A 193 7.20 13.90 2.66
CA THR A 193 6.14 13.49 1.73
C THR A 193 5.97 11.97 1.66
N HIS A 194 6.97 11.20 2.08
CA HIS A 194 6.93 9.74 2.00
C HIS A 194 7.52 9.10 3.25
N ILE A 195 7.06 7.89 3.52
CA ILE A 195 7.56 7.01 4.58
C ILE A 195 8.08 5.75 3.91
N CYS A 196 9.27 5.29 4.32
CA CYS A 196 9.84 4.02 3.88
C CYS A 196 10.20 3.19 5.11
N ILE A 197 9.48 2.10 5.34
CA ILE A 197 9.66 1.21 6.48
C ILE A 197 10.47 -0.01 6.03
N SER A 198 11.64 -0.20 6.62
CA SER A 198 12.52 -1.34 6.36
C SER A 198 12.41 -2.37 7.46
N ALA A 199 12.23 -3.64 7.08
CA ALA A 199 12.16 -4.77 7.99
C ALA A 199 13.02 -5.96 7.49
N LYS A 200 13.17 -6.99 8.30
CA LYS A 200 14.02 -8.15 8.01
C LYS A 200 13.51 -8.98 6.84
N THR A 201 12.21 -9.10 6.71
CA THR A 201 11.56 -9.88 5.65
C THR A 201 10.51 -9.06 4.90
N ALA A 202 10.12 -9.54 3.72
CA ALA A 202 9.09 -8.93 2.90
C ALA A 202 7.72 -8.93 3.61
N ASP A 203 7.38 -10.04 4.26
CA ASP A 203 6.10 -10.18 4.97
C ASP A 203 6.06 -9.26 6.20
N GLU A 204 7.15 -9.20 6.96
CA GLU A 204 7.26 -8.31 8.11
C GLU A 204 7.15 -6.84 7.68
N SER A 205 7.86 -6.44 6.61
CA SER A 205 7.75 -5.09 6.04
C SER A 205 6.33 -4.77 5.60
N ALA A 206 5.64 -5.71 4.95
CA ALA A 206 4.24 -5.55 4.55
C ALA A 206 3.33 -5.34 5.78
N MET A 207 3.55 -6.11 6.85
CA MET A 207 2.74 -5.98 8.08
C MET A 207 2.94 -4.63 8.78
N TYR A 208 4.16 -4.07 8.80
CA TYR A 208 4.39 -2.71 9.32
C TYR A 208 3.69 -1.64 8.46
N VAL A 209 3.74 -1.75 7.14
CA VAL A 209 3.06 -0.83 6.21
C VAL A 209 1.55 -0.87 6.41
N LEU A 210 0.98 -2.08 6.42
CA LEU A 210 -0.45 -2.31 6.63
C LEU A 210 -0.89 -1.86 8.03
N GLY A 211 -0.08 -2.19 9.05
CA GLY A 211 -0.32 -1.80 10.44
C GLY A 211 -0.31 -0.29 10.63
N LEU A 212 0.67 0.42 10.05
CA LEU A 212 0.70 1.88 10.10
C LEU A 212 -0.57 2.47 9.48
N LYS A 213 -0.94 2.03 8.29
CA LYS A 213 -2.16 2.53 7.64
C LYS A 213 -3.41 2.22 8.46
N ARG A 214 -3.47 1.03 9.09
CA ARG A 214 -4.58 0.55 9.89
C ARG A 214 -4.84 1.38 11.14
N ILE A 215 -3.80 1.94 11.77
CA ILE A 215 -3.91 2.77 12.98
C ILE A 215 -4.13 4.26 12.69
N LEU A 216 -4.14 4.68 11.43
CA LEU A 216 -4.40 6.08 11.08
C LEU A 216 -5.90 6.37 11.08
N PRO A 217 -6.30 7.61 11.45
CA PRO A 217 -7.67 8.08 11.24
C PRO A 217 -8.09 7.91 9.79
N HIS A 218 -9.39 7.62 9.57
CA HIS A 218 -9.91 7.28 8.24
C HIS A 218 -9.59 8.35 7.18
N GLY A 219 -9.73 9.64 7.47
CA GLY A 219 -9.42 10.73 6.53
C GLY A 219 -7.96 10.74 6.08
N ILE A 220 -7.01 10.42 6.98
CA ILE A 220 -5.59 10.30 6.65
C ILE A 220 -5.33 9.00 5.87
N ALA A 221 -5.82 7.87 6.40
CA ALA A 221 -5.64 6.56 5.79
C ALA A 221 -6.15 6.53 4.35
N ASP A 222 -7.30 7.14 4.09
CA ASP A 222 -7.94 7.21 2.79
C ASP A 222 -7.12 7.98 1.75
N SER A 223 -6.39 9.00 2.18
CA SER A 223 -5.49 9.78 1.31
C SER A 223 -4.12 9.14 1.09
N CYS A 224 -3.74 8.15 1.90
CA CYS A 224 -2.43 7.52 1.87
C CYS A 224 -2.44 6.21 1.08
N GLY A 225 -1.89 6.20 -0.13
CA GLY A 225 -1.57 4.96 -0.81
C GLY A 225 -0.39 4.24 -0.15
N ILE A 226 -0.37 2.92 -0.28
CA ILE A 226 0.71 2.08 0.23
C ILE A 226 1.40 1.28 -0.87
N SER A 227 2.64 0.87 -0.63
CA SER A 227 3.35 -0.13 -1.43
C SER A 227 4.22 -1.01 -0.54
N THR A 228 4.10 -2.32 -0.67
CA THR A 228 4.96 -3.29 -0.01
C THR A 228 6.15 -3.66 -0.92
N ASN A 229 7.26 -4.10 -0.34
CA ASN A 229 8.40 -4.69 -1.05
C ASN A 229 9.04 -3.81 -2.14
N ASN A 230 9.18 -2.52 -1.92
CA ASN A 230 9.96 -1.66 -2.79
C ASN A 230 11.47 -1.91 -2.62
N VAL A 231 12.22 -1.85 -3.72
CA VAL A 231 13.68 -1.97 -3.72
C VAL A 231 14.39 -0.61 -3.80
N PHE A 232 13.66 0.47 -3.97
CA PHE A 232 14.15 1.85 -4.02
C PHE A 232 13.33 2.73 -3.10
N LEU A 233 13.92 3.83 -2.66
CA LEU A 233 13.15 4.91 -2.02
C LEU A 233 12.07 5.42 -2.99
N PRO A 234 10.89 5.79 -2.49
CA PRO A 234 9.82 6.34 -3.31
C PRO A 234 10.30 7.58 -4.06
N SER A 235 9.86 7.69 -5.31
CA SER A 235 10.13 8.89 -6.12
C SER A 235 9.09 9.97 -5.81
N PRO A 236 9.46 11.27 -5.85
CA PRO A 236 8.49 12.37 -5.75
C PRO A 236 7.36 12.30 -6.78
N SER A 237 7.57 11.61 -7.91
CA SER A 237 6.52 11.35 -8.91
C SER A 237 5.51 10.28 -8.50
N GLN A 238 5.74 9.59 -7.39
CA GLN A 238 4.83 8.59 -6.81
C GLN A 238 3.96 9.23 -5.71
N ASP A 239 3.36 10.35 -6.02
CA ASP A 239 2.58 11.20 -5.12
C ASP A 239 1.39 10.50 -4.45
N LYS A 240 0.89 9.41 -5.03
CA LYS A 240 -0.21 8.61 -4.49
C LYS A 240 0.24 7.54 -3.49
N ILE A 241 1.51 7.12 -3.49
CA ILE A 241 2.05 6.07 -2.63
C ILE A 241 2.91 6.71 -1.55
N ILE A 242 2.32 6.93 -0.39
CA ILE A 242 2.94 7.65 0.72
C ILE A 242 3.70 6.70 1.65
N ILE A 243 3.13 5.53 1.96
CA ILE A 243 3.72 4.56 2.89
C ILE A 243 4.32 3.40 2.09
N ASN A 244 5.61 3.17 2.25
CA ASN A 244 6.36 2.18 1.48
C ASN A 244 7.05 1.20 2.40
N GLY A 245 7.09 -0.07 2.00
CA GLY A 245 7.82 -1.13 2.67
C GLY A 245 9.02 -1.60 1.86
N THR A 246 10.09 -1.99 2.55
CA THR A 246 11.30 -2.54 1.93
C THR A 246 11.96 -3.58 2.83
N VAL A 247 12.87 -4.36 2.28
CA VAL A 247 13.62 -5.39 3.04
C VAL A 247 15.04 -4.90 3.30
N THR A 248 15.43 -4.88 4.57
CA THR A 248 16.77 -4.45 5.00
C THR A 248 17.86 -5.29 4.33
N GLY A 249 18.87 -4.63 3.75
CA GLY A 249 19.99 -5.28 3.07
C GLY A 249 19.67 -5.96 1.73
N LYS A 250 18.41 -6.03 1.32
CA LYS A 250 17.97 -6.57 0.03
C LYS A 250 17.38 -5.52 -0.91
N ASN A 251 17.56 -4.27 -0.61
CA ASN A 251 17.15 -3.12 -1.41
C ASN A 251 18.37 -2.39 -1.99
N ASN A 252 18.13 -1.40 -2.84
CA ASN A 252 19.15 -0.50 -3.36
C ASN A 252 19.20 0.82 -2.58
N ILE A 253 18.78 0.81 -1.31
CA ILE A 253 18.75 1.98 -0.44
C ILE A 253 20.08 1.99 0.34
N THR A 254 20.83 3.04 0.19
CA THR A 254 22.07 3.33 0.91
C THR A 254 21.89 4.58 1.76
N ASP A 255 22.77 4.81 2.73
CA ASP A 255 22.75 6.03 3.54
C ASP A 255 22.83 7.28 2.65
N GLU A 256 23.65 7.25 1.58
CA GLU A 256 23.73 8.34 0.60
C GLU A 256 22.39 8.58 -0.12
N ASN A 257 21.65 7.52 -0.45
CA ASN A 257 20.32 7.66 -1.05
C ASN A 257 19.31 8.26 -0.06
N ILE A 258 19.40 7.90 1.23
CA ILE A 258 18.54 8.45 2.28
C ILE A 258 18.84 9.94 2.46
N ASP A 259 20.11 10.31 2.58
CA ASP A 259 20.56 11.70 2.75
C ASP A 259 20.21 12.58 1.54
N SER A 260 20.25 12.01 0.34
CA SER A 260 19.88 12.72 -0.91
C SER A 260 18.37 12.92 -1.07
N ARG A 261 17.53 12.30 -0.21
CA ARG A 261 16.07 12.40 -0.26
C ARG A 261 15.48 12.83 1.09
N PRO A 262 15.74 14.07 1.50
CA PRO A 262 15.29 14.57 2.80
C PRO A 262 13.77 14.61 2.95
N SER A 263 13.00 14.55 1.85
CA SER A 263 11.54 14.45 1.88
C SER A 263 11.01 13.05 2.24
N CYS A 264 11.86 12.02 2.30
CA CYS A 264 11.49 10.67 2.69
C CYS A 264 11.92 10.40 4.13
N VAL A 265 11.00 9.94 4.97
CA VAL A 265 11.28 9.40 6.30
C VAL A 265 11.65 7.91 6.13
N TYR A 266 12.89 7.55 6.43
CA TYR A 266 13.33 6.16 6.39
C TYR A 266 13.39 5.59 7.81
N ILE A 267 12.71 4.47 8.03
CA ILE A 267 12.56 3.83 9.34
C ILE A 267 13.05 2.38 9.22
N ASP A 268 14.17 2.05 9.84
CA ASP A 268 14.63 0.66 9.98
C ASP A 268 14.12 0.09 11.32
N VAL A 269 13.09 -0.74 11.26
CA VAL A 269 12.44 -1.28 12.47
C VAL A 269 13.37 -2.17 13.30
N GLN A 270 14.44 -2.71 12.70
CA GLN A 270 15.41 -3.52 13.41
C GLN A 270 16.34 -2.68 14.31
N ARG A 271 16.44 -1.36 14.06
CA ARG A 271 17.25 -0.42 14.84
C ARG A 271 16.45 0.29 15.93
N ILE A 272 15.17 0.00 16.06
CA ILE A 272 14.33 0.56 17.11
C ILE A 272 14.68 -0.11 18.43
N GLU A 273 15.11 0.69 19.40
CA GLU A 273 15.33 0.22 20.77
C GLU A 273 13.99 -0.16 21.42
N THR A 274 13.93 -1.34 22.02
CA THR A 274 12.73 -1.84 22.68
C THR A 274 12.91 -2.05 24.17
N ASP A 275 14.14 -2.15 24.63
CA ASP A 275 14.44 -2.42 26.04
C ASP A 275 14.19 -1.19 26.92
N GLY A 276 13.25 -1.34 27.85
CA GLY A 276 12.87 -0.25 28.75
C GLY A 276 11.99 0.84 28.12
N VAL A 277 11.67 0.73 26.82
CA VAL A 277 10.80 1.66 26.11
C VAL A 277 9.34 1.28 26.36
N LYS A 278 8.51 2.27 26.66
CA LYS A 278 7.05 2.08 26.76
C LYS A 278 6.40 2.45 25.42
N PRO A 279 5.42 1.67 24.96
CA PRO A 279 4.65 2.06 23.78
C PRO A 279 3.82 3.29 24.06
N MET A 280 3.42 4.03 23.01
CA MET A 280 2.43 5.08 23.11
C MET A 280 1.11 4.49 23.63
N LYS A 281 0.40 5.26 24.46
CA LYS A 281 -0.84 4.80 25.12
C LYS A 281 -1.96 4.41 24.14
N LEU A 282 -1.99 5.02 22.96
CA LEU A 282 -2.95 4.62 21.93
C LEU A 282 -2.88 3.11 21.61
N PHE A 283 -1.71 2.48 21.76
CA PHE A 283 -1.54 1.04 21.54
C PHE A 283 -1.99 0.17 22.72
N GLU A 284 -2.48 0.77 23.80
CA GLU A 284 -3.20 0.07 24.88
C GLU A 284 -4.68 -0.10 24.55
N MET A 285 -5.20 0.65 23.56
CA MET A 285 -6.57 0.55 23.07
C MET A 285 -6.73 -0.63 22.12
N SER A 286 -7.93 -1.22 22.07
CA SER A 286 -8.35 -2.03 20.94
C SER A 286 -8.53 -1.15 19.69
N MET A 287 -8.55 -1.76 18.51
CA MET A 287 -8.80 -1.00 17.27
C MET A 287 -10.18 -0.33 17.26
N GLU A 288 -11.18 -0.98 17.86
CA GLU A 288 -12.52 -0.42 18.00
C GLU A 288 -12.53 0.84 18.88
N GLU A 289 -11.88 0.79 20.04
CA GLU A 289 -11.74 1.95 20.94
C GLU A 289 -10.96 3.08 20.29
N LEU A 290 -9.92 2.76 19.52
CA LEU A 290 -9.10 3.74 18.81
C LEU A 290 -9.93 4.49 17.77
N TYR A 291 -10.67 3.77 16.91
CA TYR A 291 -11.54 4.41 15.91
C TYR A 291 -12.66 5.22 16.53
N LYS A 292 -13.28 4.71 17.60
CA LYS A 292 -14.29 5.46 18.34
C LYS A 292 -13.73 6.77 18.89
N SER A 293 -12.50 6.76 19.41
CA SER A 293 -11.81 7.98 19.84
C SER A 293 -11.59 8.97 18.70
N TYR A 294 -11.20 8.48 17.51
CA TYR A 294 -11.03 9.35 16.35
C TYR A 294 -12.34 10.03 15.93
N GLU A 295 -13.46 9.31 15.98
CA GLU A 295 -14.78 9.85 15.69
C GLU A 295 -15.21 10.87 16.76
N GLU A 296 -15.07 10.54 18.05
CA GLU A 296 -15.43 11.40 19.17
C GLU A 296 -14.67 12.73 19.15
N PHE A 297 -13.41 12.72 18.77
CA PHE A 297 -12.55 13.91 18.68
C PHE A 297 -12.47 14.52 17.28
N SER A 298 -13.24 14.01 16.31
CA SER A 298 -13.28 14.47 14.90
C SER A 298 -11.88 14.57 14.28
N ILE A 299 -11.08 13.51 14.48
CA ILE A 299 -9.70 13.47 13.98
C ILE A 299 -9.68 13.02 12.52
N GLU A 300 -9.55 13.97 11.60
CA GLU A 300 -9.59 13.74 10.17
C GLU A 300 -8.25 14.02 9.46
N ASN A 301 -7.36 14.78 10.10
CA ASN A 301 -6.10 15.20 9.50
C ASN A 301 -4.91 15.08 10.46
N GLY A 302 -3.69 15.18 9.90
CA GLY A 302 -2.46 14.97 10.65
C GLY A 302 -2.22 15.97 11.78
N LYS A 303 -2.68 17.21 11.65
CA LYS A 303 -2.54 18.21 12.73
C LYS A 303 -3.43 17.84 13.91
N GLN A 304 -4.67 17.46 13.65
CA GLN A 304 -5.60 17.01 14.69
C GLN A 304 -5.08 15.72 15.34
N LEU A 305 -4.55 14.76 14.56
CA LEU A 305 -3.93 13.55 15.08
C LEU A 305 -2.76 13.89 16.03
N MET A 306 -1.87 14.78 15.63
CA MET A 306 -0.74 15.20 16.46
C MET A 306 -1.19 15.88 17.75
N MET A 307 -2.19 16.76 17.68
CA MET A 307 -2.76 17.43 18.85
C MET A 307 -3.39 16.42 19.82
N TRP A 308 -4.17 15.49 19.28
CA TRP A 308 -4.80 14.42 20.06
C TRP A 308 -3.75 13.51 20.72
N LEU A 309 -2.74 13.04 19.99
CA LEU A 309 -1.66 12.24 20.55
C LEU A 309 -0.95 12.96 21.70
N ASN A 310 -0.57 14.22 21.50
CA ASN A 310 0.10 15.01 22.53
C ASN A 310 -0.76 15.18 23.79
N SER A 311 -2.06 15.33 23.62
CA SER A 311 -2.99 15.46 24.76
C SER A 311 -3.24 14.12 25.42
N TYR A 312 -3.45 13.05 24.65
CA TYR A 312 -3.69 11.71 25.16
C TYR A 312 -2.49 11.16 25.95
N GLU A 313 -1.28 11.38 25.48
CA GLU A 313 -0.05 10.99 26.18
C GLU A 313 0.16 11.78 27.48
N ARG A 314 -0.24 13.05 27.54
CA ARG A 314 -0.11 13.91 28.72
C ARG A 314 -1.21 13.72 29.76
N LEU A 315 -2.42 13.35 29.35
CA LEU A 315 -3.59 13.21 30.23
C LEU A 315 -3.39 12.20 31.36
N ASN A 316 -2.50 11.25 31.22
CA ASN A 316 -2.25 10.25 32.24
C ASN A 316 -1.25 10.69 33.35
N GLU A 317 -0.59 11.82 33.18
CA GLU A 317 0.28 12.37 34.25
C GLU A 317 -0.49 13.26 35.25
N GLN A 318 -1.68 13.73 34.90
CA GLN A 318 -2.42 14.74 35.69
C GLN A 318 -3.95 14.53 35.76
N GLY A 319 -4.47 13.33 35.82
CA GLY A 319 -5.91 13.10 36.10
C GLY A 319 -6.88 13.52 34.97
N VAL A 320 -7.75 12.60 34.58
CA VAL A 320 -8.58 12.62 33.37
C VAL A 320 -9.71 13.66 33.33
N GLY A 321 -10.04 14.31 34.47
CA GLY A 321 -11.32 15.02 34.61
C GLY A 321 -11.33 16.49 34.14
N GLU A 322 -10.24 17.21 34.29
CA GLU A 322 -10.25 18.67 34.08
C GLU A 322 -9.86 19.12 32.66
N ARG A 323 -9.15 18.29 31.89
CA ARG A 323 -8.60 18.68 30.58
C ARG A 323 -9.42 18.29 29.35
N LEU A 324 -10.41 17.43 29.47
CA LEU A 324 -11.33 17.16 28.36
C LEU A 324 -12.12 18.42 27.97
N GLY A 325 -12.45 19.28 28.95
CA GLY A 325 -13.07 20.59 28.71
C GLY A 325 -12.16 21.54 27.93
N GLU A 326 -10.89 21.67 28.35
CA GLU A 326 -9.92 22.54 27.68
C GLU A 326 -9.57 22.08 26.23
N LEU A 327 -9.64 20.78 25.99
CA LEU A 327 -9.45 20.22 24.65
C LEU A 327 -10.63 20.52 23.75
N TYR A 328 -11.86 20.37 24.24
CA TYR A 328 -13.08 20.75 23.52
C TYR A 328 -13.08 22.24 23.17
N ASP A 329 -12.66 23.10 24.09
CA ASP A 329 -12.58 24.54 23.85
C ASP A 329 -11.47 24.92 22.88
N SER A 330 -10.29 24.25 22.93
CA SER A 330 -9.16 24.54 22.04
C SER A 330 -9.36 24.02 20.61
N VAL A 331 -10.06 22.90 20.43
CA VAL A 331 -10.41 22.36 19.11
C VAL A 331 -11.58 23.12 18.51
N GLY A 332 -12.56 23.51 19.34
CA GLY A 332 -13.71 24.31 18.91
C GLY A 332 -13.35 25.72 18.45
N GLU A 333 -12.42 26.39 19.10
CA GLU A 333 -11.97 27.75 18.73
C GLU A 333 -11.13 27.77 17.42
N ASN A 334 -10.45 26.69 17.07
CA ASN A 334 -9.64 26.61 15.85
C ASN A 334 -10.40 26.11 14.61
N LEU A 335 -11.64 25.62 14.78
CA LEU A 335 -12.53 25.27 13.66
C LEU A 335 -13.38 26.44 13.13
N VAL A 336 -13.36 27.59 13.82
CA VAL A 336 -14.12 28.81 13.49
C VAL A 336 -13.23 29.90 12.88
N ARG A 337 -11.98 29.64 12.64
CA ARG A 337 -11.04 30.51 11.91
C ARG A 337 -10.48 29.73 10.72
#